data_0bb828779467cbe3fb2fcded7bc05fef
#
_entry.id   0bb828779467cbe3fb2fcded7bc05fef
#
_cell.length_a   1.000
_cell.length_b   1.000
_cell.length_c   1.000
_cell.angle_alpha   90.00
_cell.angle_beta   90.00
_cell.angle_gamma   90.00
#
_symmetry.space_group_name_H-M   'P 1'
#
loop_
_entity.id
_entity.type
_entity.pdbx_description
1 polymer ?
#
loop_
_entity_poly.entity_id
_entity_poly.type
_entity_poly.pdbx_seq_one_letter_code
_entity_poly.pdbx_strand_id
1 'polypeptide(L)'
;MLETNAKPDAIDVSRLLAGAAKTMRSARYCWLATAAETGAPLVRPMGRVLNDPGEDEWKIRFLTDGRSRKAAEMRRASGVSILFQHDPDLAYVNLIGKATLHEDASETRNRWKPAYDTYFPSEAARASAIFVEVEAERMELWIRGVTPEPFGLRATVLARDAGGWRLVGG
;
A
#
# COMPACT_ATOMS: atom_id res chain seq x y z
N MET A 1 -19.90 43.24 16.47
CA MET A 1 -19.79 41.80 16.23
C MET A 1 -18.59 41.60 15.33
N LEU A 2 -17.49 41.11 15.88
CA LEU A 2 -16.31 40.76 15.11
C LEU A 2 -16.48 39.29 14.69
N GLU A 3 -16.77 39.07 13.41
CA GLU A 3 -16.66 37.72 12.80
C GLU A 3 -15.20 37.33 12.84
N THR A 4 -14.88 36.38 13.71
CA THR A 4 -13.60 35.72 13.74
C THR A 4 -13.51 34.87 12.48
N ASN A 5 -12.88 35.41 11.45
CA ASN A 5 -12.54 34.70 10.22
C ASN A 5 -11.48 33.66 10.58
N ALA A 6 -11.93 32.49 11.09
CA ALA A 6 -11.07 31.36 11.32
C ALA A 6 -10.53 30.93 9.95
N LYS A 7 -9.24 31.17 9.75
CA LYS A 7 -8.48 30.62 8.62
C LYS A 7 -8.72 29.11 8.63
N PRO A 8 -9.14 28.50 7.50
CA PRO A 8 -9.30 27.06 7.48
C PRO A 8 -7.98 26.44 7.92
N ASP A 9 -8.04 25.58 8.95
CA ASP A 9 -6.86 24.90 9.47
C ASP A 9 -6.09 24.28 8.32
N ALA A 10 -4.82 24.70 8.16
CA ALA A 10 -3.96 24.13 7.13
C ALA A 10 -3.90 22.62 7.35
N ILE A 11 -4.23 21.84 6.33
CA ILE A 11 -4.22 20.37 6.41
C ILE A 11 -2.80 19.92 6.77
N ASP A 12 -2.66 19.33 7.96
CA ASP A 12 -1.37 18.84 8.45
C ASP A 12 -1.02 17.48 7.82
N VAL A 13 -0.01 17.49 6.95
CA VAL A 13 0.50 16.29 6.27
C VAL A 13 0.97 15.24 7.28
N SER A 14 1.58 15.64 8.39
CA SER A 14 2.04 14.71 9.44
C SER A 14 0.87 13.96 10.07
N ARG A 15 -0.25 14.64 10.31
CA ARG A 15 -1.49 14.04 10.82
C ARG A 15 -2.11 13.07 9.82
N LEU A 16 -2.10 13.41 8.54
CA LEU A 16 -2.58 12.54 7.46
C LEU A 16 -1.75 11.26 7.38
N LEU A 17 -0.43 11.38 7.40
CA LEU A 17 0.50 10.24 7.36
C LEU A 17 0.34 9.35 8.59
N ALA A 18 0.22 9.93 9.79
CA ALA A 18 -0.03 9.16 11.01
C ALA A 18 -1.35 8.38 10.95
N GLY A 19 -2.42 8.99 10.41
CA GLY A 19 -3.70 8.34 10.18
C GLY A 19 -3.61 7.19 9.17
N ALA A 20 -2.91 7.41 8.06
CA ALA A 20 -2.66 6.38 7.06
C ALA A 20 -1.87 5.20 7.62
N ALA A 21 -0.78 5.46 8.33
CA ALA A 21 0.04 4.44 8.97
C ALA A 21 -0.75 3.62 10.02
N LYS A 22 -1.60 4.30 10.83
CA LYS A 22 -2.50 3.63 11.78
C LYS A 22 -3.46 2.69 11.04
N THR A 23 -4.12 3.17 9.99
CA THR A 23 -5.06 2.37 9.18
C THR A 23 -4.38 1.13 8.59
N MET A 24 -3.19 1.30 8.01
CA MET A 24 -2.41 0.20 7.45
C MET A 24 -2.03 -0.84 8.51
N ARG A 25 -1.65 -0.42 9.72
CA ARG A 25 -1.35 -1.35 10.83
C ARG A 25 -2.57 -2.09 11.34
N SER A 26 -3.74 -1.47 11.32
CA SER A 26 -4.99 -2.06 11.77
C SER A 26 -5.58 -3.07 10.77
N ALA A 27 -5.24 -2.97 9.50
CA ALA A 27 -5.71 -3.87 8.45
C ALA A 27 -4.84 -5.13 8.37
N ARG A 28 -5.45 -6.31 8.63
CA ARG A 28 -4.76 -7.60 8.51
C ARG A 28 -4.37 -7.95 7.08
N TYR A 29 -5.26 -7.66 6.14
CA TYR A 29 -5.08 -7.87 4.71
C TYR A 29 -5.26 -6.55 3.97
N CYS A 30 -4.72 -6.49 2.77
CA CYS A 30 -4.96 -5.39 1.85
C CYS A 30 -5.49 -5.94 0.52
N TRP A 31 -5.99 -5.05 -0.34
CA TRP A 31 -6.45 -5.39 -1.68
C TRP A 31 -5.43 -4.89 -2.70
N LEU A 32 -4.82 -5.82 -3.43
CA LEU A 32 -3.88 -5.48 -4.50
C LEU A 32 -4.63 -5.42 -5.83
N ALA A 33 -4.57 -4.29 -6.51
CA ALA A 33 -5.07 -4.09 -7.86
C ALA A 33 -3.91 -4.06 -8.85
N THR A 34 -4.02 -4.88 -9.90
CA THR A 34 -3.09 -4.94 -11.04
C THR A 34 -3.88 -4.79 -12.34
N ALA A 35 -3.23 -4.44 -13.45
CA ALA A 35 -3.88 -4.31 -14.74
C ALA A 35 -3.85 -5.62 -15.54
N ALA A 36 -5.01 -6.09 -16.01
CA ALA A 36 -5.11 -7.15 -17.02
C ALA A 36 -4.50 -6.72 -18.36
N GLU A 37 -4.33 -7.65 -19.30
CA GLU A 37 -3.91 -7.32 -20.67
C GLU A 37 -4.89 -6.37 -21.38
N THR A 38 -6.16 -6.50 -21.07
CA THR A 38 -7.23 -5.61 -21.55
C THR A 38 -7.22 -4.22 -20.89
N GLY A 39 -6.36 -3.97 -19.90
CA GLY A 39 -6.34 -2.76 -19.10
C GLY A 39 -7.34 -2.76 -17.94
N ALA A 40 -8.21 -3.76 -17.83
CA ALA A 40 -9.16 -3.87 -16.72
C ALA A 40 -8.43 -4.09 -15.37
N PRO A 41 -8.86 -3.45 -14.28
CA PRO A 41 -8.27 -3.69 -12.97
C PRO A 41 -8.67 -5.09 -12.45
N LEU A 42 -7.70 -5.83 -11.96
CA LEU A 42 -7.89 -7.11 -11.29
C LEU A 42 -7.51 -6.98 -9.82
N VAL A 43 -8.47 -7.23 -8.91
CA VAL A 43 -8.31 -7.02 -7.48
C VAL A 43 -8.34 -8.35 -6.73
N ARG A 44 -7.44 -8.51 -5.73
CA ARG A 44 -7.40 -9.70 -4.86
C ARG A 44 -6.90 -9.34 -3.46
N PRO A 45 -7.33 -10.06 -2.42
CA PRO A 45 -6.77 -9.89 -1.08
C PRO A 45 -5.32 -10.38 -1.04
N MET A 46 -4.48 -9.68 -0.28
CA MET A 46 -3.07 -10.02 -0.06
C MET A 46 -2.70 -9.86 1.42
N GLY A 47 -1.96 -10.85 1.94
CA GLY A 47 -1.20 -10.68 3.15
C GLY A 47 0.14 -10.00 2.82
N ARG A 48 0.50 -8.97 3.58
CA ARG A 48 1.79 -8.28 3.40
C ARG A 48 2.88 -8.87 4.29
N VAL A 49 4.10 -8.77 3.85
CA VAL A 49 5.29 -8.95 4.69
C VAL A 49 5.49 -7.68 5.50
N LEU A 50 5.58 -7.79 6.82
CA LEU A 50 5.79 -6.63 7.68
C LEU A 50 7.22 -6.11 7.50
N ASN A 51 7.36 -4.80 7.47
CA ASN A 51 8.66 -4.13 7.45
C ASN A 51 9.38 -4.32 8.79
N ASP A 52 10.69 -4.42 8.74
CA ASP A 52 11.51 -4.41 9.94
C ASP A 52 11.59 -2.97 10.54
N PRO A 53 11.87 -2.82 11.84
CA PRO A 53 11.99 -1.50 12.46
C PRO A 53 13.00 -0.62 11.74
N GLY A 54 12.61 0.61 11.41
CA GLY A 54 13.45 1.58 10.71
C GLY A 54 13.39 1.51 9.19
N GLU A 55 12.70 0.54 8.62
CA GLU A 55 12.42 0.51 7.18
C GLU A 55 11.29 1.51 6.81
N ASP A 56 11.29 1.90 5.53
CA ASP A 56 10.28 2.80 4.98
C ASP A 56 8.89 2.13 5.01
N GLU A 57 7.98 2.64 5.84
CA GLU A 57 6.62 2.08 5.98
C GLU A 57 5.75 2.23 4.72
N TRP A 58 6.18 3.06 3.77
CA TRP A 58 5.49 3.28 2.48
C TRP A 58 5.97 2.35 1.37
N LYS A 59 6.89 1.43 1.69
CA LYS A 59 7.28 0.30 0.87
C LYS A 59 6.52 -0.94 1.34
N ILE A 60 5.59 -1.39 0.53
CA ILE A 60 4.76 -2.55 0.84
C ILE A 60 5.34 -3.78 0.18
N ARG A 61 5.55 -4.83 0.98
CA ARG A 61 6.12 -6.09 0.49
C ARG A 61 5.13 -7.22 0.54
N PHE A 62 5.21 -8.07 -0.48
CA PHE A 62 4.47 -9.31 -0.60
C PHE A 62 5.40 -10.46 -0.90
N LEU A 63 5.01 -11.65 -0.43
CA LEU A 63 5.59 -12.92 -0.89
C LEU A 63 4.52 -13.61 -1.75
N THR A 64 4.90 -14.03 -2.96
CA THR A 64 3.96 -14.66 -3.89
C THR A 64 4.64 -15.69 -4.78
N ASP A 65 3.86 -16.57 -5.43
CA ASP A 65 4.37 -17.44 -6.47
C ASP A 65 4.70 -16.61 -7.74
N GLY A 66 5.94 -16.63 -8.17
CA GLY A 66 6.42 -15.93 -9.36
C GLY A 66 5.77 -16.41 -10.68
N ARG A 67 5.16 -17.60 -10.68
CA ARG A 67 4.39 -18.16 -11.81
C ARG A 67 2.93 -17.71 -11.82
N SER A 68 2.50 -16.98 -10.80
CA SER A 68 1.10 -16.53 -10.67
C SER A 68 0.74 -15.49 -11.72
N ARG A 69 -0.56 -15.43 -12.05
CA ARG A 69 -1.11 -14.41 -12.96
C ARG A 69 -0.76 -12.99 -12.51
N LYS A 70 -0.87 -12.67 -11.22
CA LYS A 70 -0.55 -11.34 -10.70
C LYS A 70 0.93 -10.99 -10.88
N ALA A 71 1.85 -11.95 -10.78
CA ALA A 71 3.26 -11.72 -11.06
C ALA A 71 3.49 -11.39 -12.55
N ALA A 72 2.83 -12.13 -13.45
CA ALA A 72 2.87 -11.83 -14.88
C ALA A 72 2.29 -10.45 -15.22
N GLU A 73 1.18 -10.06 -14.57
CA GLU A 73 0.57 -8.74 -14.72
C GLU A 73 1.52 -7.61 -14.29
N MET A 74 2.18 -7.75 -13.13
CA MET A 74 3.14 -6.76 -12.62
C MET A 74 4.43 -6.69 -13.46
N ARG A 75 4.90 -7.80 -14.05
CA ARG A 75 6.02 -7.77 -15.01
C ARG A 75 5.67 -6.96 -16.26
N ARG A 76 4.44 -7.09 -16.74
CA ARG A 76 3.98 -6.36 -17.93
C ARG A 76 3.70 -4.89 -17.62
N ALA A 77 3.06 -4.61 -16.49
CA ALA A 77 2.68 -3.27 -16.06
C ALA A 77 2.93 -3.13 -14.56
N SER A 78 3.98 -2.41 -14.20
CA SER A 78 4.42 -2.28 -12.79
C SER A 78 3.52 -1.38 -11.94
N GLY A 79 2.67 -0.54 -12.56
CA GLY A 79 1.74 0.31 -11.83
C GLY A 79 0.67 -0.50 -11.10
N VAL A 80 0.54 -0.31 -9.80
CA VAL A 80 -0.40 -1.03 -8.94
C VAL A 80 -1.06 -0.09 -7.93
N SER A 81 -2.21 -0.50 -7.40
CA SER A 81 -2.83 0.12 -6.24
C SER A 81 -2.97 -0.90 -5.11
N ILE A 82 -2.80 -0.44 -3.87
CA ILE A 82 -2.96 -1.25 -2.67
C ILE A 82 -3.91 -0.53 -1.73
N LEU A 83 -5.11 -1.09 -1.54
CA LEU A 83 -6.12 -0.53 -0.65
C LEU A 83 -6.07 -1.22 0.71
N PHE A 84 -5.94 -0.43 1.76
CA PHE A 84 -6.13 -0.82 3.15
C PHE A 84 -7.47 -0.30 3.65
N GLN A 85 -8.20 -1.14 4.35
CA GLN A 85 -9.55 -0.85 4.84
C GLN A 85 -9.66 -1.24 6.31
N HIS A 86 -10.15 -0.33 7.13
CA HIS A 86 -10.46 -0.55 8.54
C HIS A 86 -11.83 0.06 8.86
N ASP A 87 -12.88 -0.76 8.70
CA ASP A 87 -14.28 -0.32 8.84
C ASP A 87 -14.64 0.23 10.22
N PRO A 88 -14.12 -0.31 11.34
CA PRO A 88 -14.44 0.24 12.66
C PRO A 88 -14.07 1.72 12.82
N ASP A 89 -12.99 2.16 12.20
CA ASP A 89 -12.55 3.57 12.23
C ASP A 89 -13.06 4.37 11.01
N LEU A 90 -13.79 3.75 10.07
CA LEU A 90 -14.14 4.33 8.77
C LEU A 90 -12.89 4.93 8.09
N ALA A 91 -11.87 4.12 7.96
CA ALA A 91 -10.56 4.53 7.49
C ALA A 91 -10.13 3.70 6.27
N TYR A 92 -9.84 4.39 5.18
CA TYR A 92 -9.47 3.80 3.89
C TYR A 92 -8.24 4.52 3.35
N VAL A 93 -7.23 3.73 2.95
CA VAL A 93 -5.96 4.22 2.41
C VAL A 93 -5.67 3.48 1.12
N ASN A 94 -5.62 4.18 0.01
CA ASN A 94 -5.21 3.64 -1.27
C ASN A 94 -3.80 4.14 -1.60
N LEU A 95 -2.81 3.24 -1.58
CA LEU A 95 -1.46 3.51 -2.04
C LEU A 95 -1.35 3.18 -3.52
N ILE A 96 -0.80 4.11 -4.30
CA ILE A 96 -0.55 3.95 -5.72
C ILE A 96 0.95 4.03 -5.93
N GLY A 97 1.52 3.07 -6.64
CA GLY A 97 2.96 3.01 -6.82
C GLY A 97 3.38 2.00 -7.86
N LYS A 98 4.67 1.67 -7.85
CA LYS A 98 5.30 0.73 -8.78
C LYS A 98 5.78 -0.52 -8.06
N ALA A 99 5.46 -1.65 -8.63
CA ALA A 99 5.91 -2.95 -8.17
C ALA A 99 7.29 -3.30 -8.78
N THR A 100 8.20 -3.74 -7.93
CA THR A 100 9.47 -4.39 -8.30
C THR A 100 9.42 -5.83 -7.88
N LEU A 101 9.69 -6.76 -8.78
CA LEU A 101 9.75 -8.18 -8.51
C LEU A 101 11.20 -8.58 -8.27
N HIS A 102 11.48 -9.14 -7.08
CA HIS A 102 12.79 -9.69 -6.71
C HIS A 102 12.78 -11.17 -7.01
N GLU A 103 13.29 -11.53 -8.17
CA GLU A 103 13.20 -12.90 -8.74
C GLU A 103 14.47 -13.73 -8.53
N ASP A 104 15.52 -13.17 -7.91
CA ASP A 104 16.70 -13.90 -7.54
C ASP A 104 16.42 -14.89 -6.41
N ALA A 105 16.62 -16.19 -6.71
CA ALA A 105 16.38 -17.26 -5.74
C ALA A 105 17.31 -17.16 -4.51
N SER A 106 18.51 -16.61 -4.65
CA SER A 106 19.42 -16.41 -3.52
C SER A 106 18.93 -15.30 -2.61
N GLU A 107 18.43 -14.22 -3.17
CA GLU A 107 17.82 -13.12 -2.42
C GLU A 107 16.57 -13.61 -1.65
N THR A 108 15.72 -14.39 -2.31
CA THR A 108 14.52 -14.97 -1.69
C THR A 108 14.91 -15.88 -0.51
N ARG A 109 15.92 -16.74 -0.68
CA ARG A 109 16.41 -17.61 0.42
C ARG A 109 16.97 -16.81 1.59
N ASN A 110 17.73 -15.75 1.32
CA ASN A 110 18.35 -14.92 2.37
C ASN A 110 17.31 -14.14 3.20
N ARG A 111 16.17 -13.80 2.59
CA ARG A 111 15.04 -13.10 3.23
C ARG A 111 13.99 -14.05 3.84
N TRP A 112 14.18 -15.39 3.68
CA TRP A 112 13.18 -16.35 4.12
C TRP A 112 13.02 -16.35 5.64
N LYS A 113 11.78 -16.35 6.10
CA LYS A 113 11.42 -16.49 7.52
C LYS A 113 10.58 -17.77 7.71
N PRO A 114 10.73 -18.53 8.82
CA PRO A 114 9.97 -19.77 9.05
C PRO A 114 8.45 -19.60 8.94
N ALA A 115 7.93 -18.43 9.29
CA ALA A 115 6.51 -18.11 9.17
C ALA A 115 5.97 -18.21 7.74
N TYR A 116 6.83 -18.12 6.72
CA TYR A 116 6.42 -18.21 5.31
C TYR A 116 6.15 -19.66 4.87
N ASP A 117 6.65 -20.66 5.62
CA ASP A 117 6.43 -22.08 5.33
C ASP A 117 4.94 -22.44 5.33
N THR A 118 4.12 -21.71 6.09
CA THR A 118 2.65 -21.89 6.10
C THR A 118 2.04 -21.65 4.72
N TYR A 119 2.58 -20.72 3.94
CA TYR A 119 2.08 -20.37 2.61
C TYR A 119 2.82 -21.11 1.49
N PHE A 120 4.04 -21.57 1.74
CA PHE A 120 4.93 -22.29 0.83
C PHE A 120 5.44 -23.58 1.47
N PRO A 121 4.56 -24.59 1.67
CA PRO A 121 4.87 -25.74 2.52
C PRO A 121 5.84 -26.75 1.89
N SER A 122 6.08 -26.68 0.58
CA SER A 122 6.97 -27.60 -0.13
C SER A 122 8.20 -26.89 -0.70
N GLU A 123 9.28 -27.65 -0.95
CA GLU A 123 10.46 -27.13 -1.62
C GLU A 123 10.15 -26.55 -2.99
N ALA A 124 9.29 -27.22 -3.78
CA ALA A 124 8.85 -26.75 -5.08
C ALA A 124 8.07 -25.44 -4.98
N ALA A 125 7.22 -25.27 -3.95
CA ALA A 125 6.53 -24.01 -3.69
C ALA A 125 7.51 -22.90 -3.31
N ARG A 126 8.46 -23.17 -2.43
CA ARG A 126 9.51 -22.23 -2.02
C ARG A 126 10.41 -21.82 -3.20
N ALA A 127 10.74 -22.75 -4.08
CA ALA A 127 11.54 -22.46 -5.27
C ALA A 127 10.88 -21.51 -6.26
N SER A 128 9.54 -21.42 -6.25
CA SER A 128 8.79 -20.46 -7.09
C SER A 128 8.43 -19.16 -6.38
N ALA A 129 8.72 -19.05 -5.10
CA ALA A 129 8.39 -17.86 -4.32
C ALA A 129 9.29 -16.68 -4.71
N ILE A 130 8.69 -15.50 -4.85
CA ILE A 130 9.38 -14.23 -5.08
C ILE A 130 8.87 -13.18 -4.13
N PHE A 131 9.73 -12.22 -3.79
CA PHE A 131 9.30 -11.00 -3.13
C PHE A 131 8.88 -9.97 -4.17
N VAL A 132 7.80 -9.26 -3.86
CA VAL A 132 7.35 -8.08 -4.59
C VAL A 132 7.42 -6.91 -3.63
N GLU A 133 8.08 -5.84 -4.04
CA GLU A 133 8.12 -4.57 -3.31
C GLU A 133 7.37 -3.51 -4.10
N VAL A 134 6.43 -2.84 -3.47
CA VAL A 134 5.70 -1.71 -4.04
C VAL A 134 6.14 -0.45 -3.34
N GLU A 135 6.76 0.46 -4.06
CA GLU A 135 7.09 1.79 -3.57
C GLU A 135 5.92 2.73 -3.84
N ALA A 136 5.31 3.26 -2.78
CA ALA A 136 4.20 4.18 -2.90
C ALA A 136 4.69 5.57 -3.33
N GLU A 137 4.12 6.07 -4.44
CA GLU A 137 4.40 7.39 -5.03
C GLU A 137 3.25 8.38 -4.75
N ARG A 138 2.06 7.85 -4.51
CA ARG A 138 0.83 8.60 -4.27
C ARG A 138 -0.05 7.86 -3.27
N MET A 139 -0.82 8.58 -2.48
CA MET A 139 -1.87 7.99 -1.65
C MET A 139 -3.14 8.82 -1.71
N GLU A 140 -4.25 8.14 -1.60
CA GLU A 140 -5.58 8.72 -1.48
C GLU A 140 -6.19 8.25 -0.16
N LEU A 141 -6.71 9.20 0.61
CA LEU A 141 -7.12 8.98 1.98
C LEU A 141 -8.60 9.36 2.18
N TRP A 142 -9.33 8.49 2.87
CA TRP A 142 -10.64 8.74 3.46
C TRP A 142 -10.59 8.21 4.90
N ILE A 143 -10.28 9.08 5.86
CA ILE A 143 -10.11 8.69 7.25
C ILE A 143 -10.97 9.63 8.11
N ARG A 144 -12.04 9.09 8.70
CA ARG A 144 -12.95 9.87 9.53
C ARG A 144 -12.21 10.55 10.68
N GLY A 145 -12.45 11.84 10.87
CA GLY A 145 -11.79 12.64 11.89
C GLY A 145 -10.33 13.01 11.62
N VAL A 146 -9.77 12.61 10.46
CA VAL A 146 -8.42 12.93 10.01
C VAL A 146 -8.42 13.68 8.69
N THR A 147 -9.11 13.15 7.67
CA THR A 147 -9.31 13.85 6.39
C THR A 147 -10.41 14.90 6.51
N PRO A 148 -10.42 15.95 5.65
CA PRO A 148 -11.43 17.02 5.70
C PRO A 148 -12.87 16.51 5.59
N GLU A 149 -13.78 17.23 6.21
CA GLU A 149 -15.22 17.03 6.06
C GLU A 149 -15.75 17.74 4.79
N PRO A 150 -16.86 17.27 4.20
CA PRO A 150 -17.65 16.12 4.61
C PRO A 150 -16.95 14.80 4.22
N PHE A 151 -16.87 13.89 5.19
CA PHE A 151 -16.21 12.59 5.04
C PHE A 151 -16.74 11.80 3.83
N GLY A 152 -15.81 11.27 3.04
CA GLY A 152 -16.13 10.40 1.91
C GLY A 152 -16.50 11.14 0.62
N LEU A 153 -16.71 12.46 0.66
CA LEU A 153 -17.07 13.21 -0.54
C LEU A 153 -15.90 13.34 -1.54
N ARG A 154 -14.70 13.53 -1.00
CA ARG A 154 -13.47 13.65 -1.80
C ARG A 154 -12.33 12.90 -1.14
N ALA A 155 -11.41 12.41 -1.96
CA ALA A 155 -10.15 11.87 -1.48
C ALA A 155 -9.21 13.01 -1.07
N THR A 156 -8.55 12.88 0.07
CA THR A 156 -7.37 13.70 0.37
C THR A 156 -6.16 13.04 -0.27
N VAL A 157 -5.45 13.75 -1.13
CA VAL A 157 -4.42 13.16 -1.98
C VAL A 157 -3.04 13.69 -1.62
N LEU A 158 -2.13 12.76 -1.32
CA LEU A 158 -0.72 13.03 -1.13
C LEU A 158 0.10 12.46 -2.29
N ALA A 159 1.15 13.15 -2.69
CA ALA A 159 2.18 12.64 -3.60
C ALA A 159 3.53 12.67 -2.92
N ARG A 160 4.41 11.74 -3.27
CA ARG A 160 5.76 11.61 -2.75
C ARG A 160 6.78 11.98 -3.80
N ASP A 161 7.77 12.77 -3.40
CA ASP A 161 8.95 13.09 -4.18
C ASP A 161 10.22 13.00 -3.29
N ALA A 162 11.35 13.46 -3.79
CA ALA A 162 12.61 13.45 -3.04
C ALA A 162 12.55 14.25 -1.73
N GLY A 163 11.64 15.23 -1.61
CA GLY A 163 11.41 16.03 -0.41
C GLY A 163 10.45 15.39 0.61
N GLY A 164 9.85 14.24 0.26
CA GLY A 164 8.87 13.53 1.09
C GLY A 164 7.44 13.67 0.58
N TRP A 165 6.47 13.44 1.48
CA TRP A 165 5.06 13.52 1.17
C TRP A 165 4.54 14.95 1.21
N ARG A 166 3.72 15.33 0.24
CA ARG A 166 3.05 16.63 0.16
C ARG A 166 1.61 16.50 -0.29
N LEU A 167 0.75 17.38 0.18
CA LEU A 167 -0.64 17.49 -0.25
C LEU A 167 -0.70 17.97 -1.70
N VAL A 168 -1.47 17.28 -2.56
CA VAL A 168 -1.62 17.64 -3.98
C VAL A 168 -3.09 17.78 -4.42
N GLY A 169 -4.06 17.40 -3.57
CA GLY A 169 -5.48 17.52 -3.86
C GLY A 169 -6.36 17.08 -2.70
N GLY A 170 -7.63 17.46 -2.74
CA GLY A 170 -8.67 17.13 -1.78
C GLY A 170 -10.01 17.67 -2.20
#